data_7c4cb03c832afff25301b92b9fa22164
#
_entry.id   7c4cb03c832afff25301b92b9fa22164
#
_cell.length_a   1.000
_cell.length_b   1.000
_cell.length_c   1.000
_cell.angle_alpha   90.00
_cell.angle_beta   90.00
_cell.angle_gamma   90.00
#
_symmetry.space_group_name_H-M   'P 1'
#
loop_
_entity.id
_entity.type
_entity.pdbx_description
1 polymer ?
#
loop_
_entity_poly.entity_id
_entity_poly.type
_entity_poly.pdbx_seq_one_letter_code
_entity_poly.pdbx_strand_id
1 'polypeptide(L)'
;MQKRKEAVKTRIKDIYDDSKQNYGAPKIAKELQKSGEVIAERTVGKYMKEMGIRAQWVKPWTATTKDSDFSNELHNILDERFNPDRPNAVWCSDITYIWTTEGFVYLTSIMDLFSRKIIAWTLSKTMEVSCVIDTINKAKARRKIDLPLIIHSDRGRQYVSSEYRKATAKMQLSYSKKAFPWDNACIESFHSLLKREWINRFKIRDFKQAYNLVFEYIEAFYNTKRIHSYCGYISPNDFELLYEKVNKGELQLAG
;
A
#
# COMPACT_ATOMS: atom_id res chain seq x y z
N MET A 1 30.84 -24.64 -11.52
CA MET A 1 30.04 -24.17 -10.34
C MET A 1 30.28 -22.72 -9.99
N GLN A 2 31.53 -22.25 -9.91
CA GLN A 2 31.84 -20.87 -9.46
C GLN A 2 31.32 -19.78 -10.43
N LYS A 3 31.46 -19.95 -11.74
CA LYS A 3 30.92 -19.01 -12.74
C LYS A 3 29.40 -18.79 -12.62
N ARG A 4 28.61 -19.87 -12.39
CA ARG A 4 27.15 -19.77 -12.17
C ARG A 4 26.84 -19.00 -10.88
N LYS A 5 27.59 -19.26 -9.80
CA LYS A 5 27.42 -18.58 -8.51
C LYS A 5 27.60 -17.05 -8.66
N GLU A 6 28.65 -16.64 -9.35
CA GLU A 6 28.92 -15.20 -9.55
C GLU A 6 27.86 -14.55 -10.46
N ALA A 7 27.44 -15.21 -11.54
CA ALA A 7 26.35 -14.72 -12.38
C ALA A 7 25.03 -14.54 -11.60
N VAL A 8 24.69 -15.49 -10.71
CA VAL A 8 23.51 -15.38 -9.84
C VAL A 8 23.66 -14.24 -8.84
N LYS A 9 24.83 -14.04 -8.25
CA LYS A 9 25.09 -12.93 -7.34
C LYS A 9 24.92 -11.56 -8.02
N THR A 10 25.41 -11.42 -9.25
CA THR A 10 25.21 -10.21 -10.05
C THR A 10 23.71 -9.92 -10.22
N ARG A 11 22.93 -10.91 -10.65
CA ARG A 11 21.47 -10.77 -10.80
C ARG A 11 20.75 -10.46 -9.48
N ILE A 12 21.18 -11.07 -8.38
CA ILE A 12 20.67 -10.72 -7.03
C ILE A 12 20.93 -9.25 -6.73
N LYS A 13 22.13 -8.75 -7.06
CA LYS A 13 22.52 -7.37 -6.85
C LYS A 13 21.67 -6.41 -7.69
N ASP A 14 21.46 -6.73 -8.96
CA ASP A 14 20.64 -5.93 -9.89
C ASP A 14 19.19 -5.82 -9.36
N ILE A 15 18.55 -6.94 -9.01
CA ILE A 15 17.18 -6.96 -8.46
C ILE A 15 17.11 -6.19 -7.13
N TYR A 16 18.13 -6.32 -6.28
CA TYR A 16 18.21 -5.60 -5.02
C TYR A 16 18.27 -4.09 -5.24
N ASP A 17 19.10 -3.62 -6.18
CA ASP A 17 19.26 -2.21 -6.51
C ASP A 17 18.02 -1.65 -7.22
N ASP A 18 17.44 -2.37 -8.16
CA ASP A 18 16.19 -2.01 -8.86
C ASP A 18 15.01 -1.86 -7.90
N SER A 19 14.98 -2.68 -6.85
CA SER A 19 14.00 -2.54 -5.77
C SER A 19 14.31 -1.39 -4.81
N LYS A 20 15.34 -0.58 -5.07
CA LYS A 20 15.85 0.45 -4.16
C LYS A 20 16.21 -0.15 -2.79
N GLN A 21 16.83 -1.32 -2.78
CA GLN A 21 17.26 -2.05 -1.58
C GLN A 21 16.12 -2.55 -0.67
N ASN A 22 14.88 -2.62 -1.19
CA ASN A 22 13.71 -3.03 -0.42
C ASN A 22 13.48 -4.53 -0.41
N TYR A 23 14.02 -5.28 -1.40
CA TYR A 23 13.77 -6.70 -1.51
C TYR A 23 14.75 -7.52 -0.68
N GLY A 24 14.19 -8.41 0.15
CA GLY A 24 14.94 -9.47 0.81
C GLY A 24 14.93 -10.76 0.01
N ALA A 25 15.57 -11.80 0.56
CA ALA A 25 15.72 -13.09 -0.09
C ALA A 25 14.43 -13.69 -0.67
N PRO A 26 13.25 -13.63 0.00
CA PRO A 26 12.02 -14.18 -0.56
C PRO A 26 11.61 -13.52 -1.87
N LYS A 27 11.59 -12.19 -1.92
CA LYS A 27 11.19 -11.44 -3.11
C LYS A 27 12.20 -11.58 -4.25
N ILE A 28 13.50 -11.51 -3.94
CA ILE A 28 14.57 -11.70 -4.92
C ILE A 28 14.52 -13.11 -5.52
N ALA A 29 14.27 -14.14 -4.68
CA ALA A 29 14.11 -15.51 -5.17
C ALA A 29 12.92 -15.61 -6.16
N LYS A 30 11.80 -14.95 -5.89
CA LYS A 30 10.65 -14.93 -6.79
C LYS A 30 10.95 -14.24 -8.11
N GLU A 31 11.67 -13.12 -8.12
CA GLU A 31 12.08 -12.45 -9.36
C GLU A 31 13.04 -13.31 -10.19
N LEU A 32 14.01 -13.96 -9.55
CA LEU A 32 14.89 -14.90 -10.22
C LEU A 32 14.14 -16.10 -10.82
N GLN A 33 13.18 -16.67 -10.08
CA GLN A 33 12.35 -17.79 -10.53
C GLN A 33 11.47 -17.40 -11.73
N LYS A 34 10.88 -16.20 -11.75
CA LYS A 34 10.13 -15.68 -12.91
C LYS A 34 10.98 -15.61 -14.17
N SER A 35 12.28 -15.33 -14.02
CA SER A 35 13.23 -15.32 -15.16
C SER A 35 13.85 -16.69 -15.47
N GLY A 36 13.26 -17.78 -14.94
CA GLY A 36 13.66 -19.17 -15.22
C GLY A 36 14.81 -19.71 -14.37
N GLU A 37 15.29 -18.96 -13.35
CA GLU A 37 16.36 -19.46 -12.50
C GLU A 37 15.82 -20.43 -11.43
N VAL A 38 16.36 -21.64 -11.38
CA VAL A 38 16.04 -22.64 -10.34
C VAL A 38 16.89 -22.34 -9.12
N ILE A 39 16.35 -21.61 -8.17
CA ILE A 39 17.04 -21.21 -6.93
C ILE A 39 16.09 -21.18 -5.74
N ALA A 40 16.57 -21.67 -4.59
CA ALA A 40 15.83 -21.60 -3.34
C ALA A 40 16.09 -20.27 -2.61
N GLU A 41 15.09 -19.79 -1.88
CA GLU A 41 15.17 -18.58 -1.06
C GLU A 41 16.37 -18.60 -0.09
N ARG A 42 16.60 -19.75 0.56
CA ARG A 42 17.75 -19.95 1.47
C ARG A 42 19.09 -19.70 0.76
N THR A 43 19.22 -20.08 -0.51
CA THR A 43 20.45 -19.86 -1.30
C THR A 43 20.63 -18.38 -1.61
N VAL A 44 19.55 -17.68 -1.97
CA VAL A 44 19.57 -16.23 -2.18
C VAL A 44 20.00 -15.52 -0.89
N GLY A 45 19.42 -15.88 0.25
CA GLY A 45 19.78 -15.32 1.56
C GLY A 45 21.26 -15.53 1.91
N LYS A 46 21.82 -16.72 1.61
CA LYS A 46 23.26 -16.99 1.76
C LYS A 46 24.10 -16.06 0.89
N TYR A 47 23.73 -15.90 -0.39
CA TYR A 47 24.49 -15.04 -1.31
C TYR A 47 24.38 -13.55 -0.95
N MET A 48 23.20 -13.08 -0.51
CA MET A 48 23.05 -11.72 0.03
C MET A 48 23.98 -11.48 1.22
N LYS A 49 24.07 -12.44 2.16
CA LYS A 49 24.97 -12.35 3.31
C LYS A 49 26.43 -12.32 2.88
N GLU A 50 26.85 -13.15 1.91
CA GLU A 50 28.21 -13.16 1.36
C GLU A 50 28.58 -11.84 0.68
N MET A 51 27.60 -11.13 0.09
CA MET A 51 27.78 -9.81 -0.54
C MET A 51 27.63 -8.64 0.46
N GLY A 52 27.34 -8.91 1.72
CA GLY A 52 27.13 -7.87 2.74
C GLY A 52 25.87 -7.02 2.53
N ILE A 53 24.90 -7.48 1.73
CA ILE A 53 23.66 -6.77 1.43
C ILE A 53 22.47 -7.36 2.18
N ARG A 54 21.55 -6.49 2.60
CA ARG A 54 20.31 -6.88 3.28
C ARG A 54 19.20 -5.89 2.97
N ALA A 55 17.96 -6.38 2.94
CA ALA A 55 16.80 -5.50 2.79
C ALA A 55 16.74 -4.45 3.90
N GLN A 56 16.18 -3.30 3.58
CA GLN A 56 15.92 -2.24 4.55
C GLN A 56 14.98 -2.75 5.65
N TRP A 57 15.42 -2.62 6.90
CA TRP A 57 14.63 -2.99 8.06
C TRP A 57 14.71 -1.87 9.11
N VAL A 58 13.56 -1.32 9.49
CA VAL A 58 13.46 -0.33 10.56
C VAL A 58 12.53 -0.89 11.63
N LYS A 59 12.87 -0.72 12.91
CA LYS A 59 12.01 -1.13 14.01
C LYS A 59 10.59 -0.59 13.82
N PRO A 60 9.55 -1.41 13.98
CA PRO A 60 8.17 -0.94 13.96
C PRO A 60 7.97 0.11 15.05
N TRP A 61 7.31 1.21 14.69
CA TRP A 61 6.88 2.19 15.67
C TRP A 61 5.46 1.85 16.14
N THR A 62 5.21 1.99 17.44
CA THR A 62 3.89 1.82 18.03
C THR A 62 3.17 3.17 17.94
N ALA A 63 2.09 3.24 17.16
CA ALA A 63 1.20 4.38 17.12
C ALA A 63 0.19 4.30 18.26
N THR A 64 0.02 5.39 18.99
CA THR A 64 -1.06 5.54 19.98
C THR A 64 -2.03 6.59 19.45
N THR A 65 -3.18 6.16 18.95
CA THR A 65 -4.29 7.05 18.60
C THR A 65 -5.14 7.29 19.84
N LYS A 66 -5.34 8.56 20.21
CA LYS A 66 -6.35 8.93 21.23
C LYS A 66 -7.70 9.05 20.55
N ASP A 67 -8.64 8.23 21.01
CA ASP A 67 -10.00 8.16 20.49
C ASP A 67 -10.86 9.34 20.95
N SER A 68 -11.67 9.85 20.02
CA SER A 68 -12.84 10.67 20.33
C SER A 68 -14.06 9.74 20.45
N ASP A 69 -14.79 9.89 21.53
CA ASP A 69 -15.96 9.07 21.87
C ASP A 69 -17.13 9.43 20.94
N PHE A 70 -17.31 8.65 19.86
CA PHE A 70 -18.48 8.75 18.99
C PHE A 70 -19.25 7.44 18.98
N SER A 71 -20.53 7.58 19.27
CA SER A 71 -21.59 6.66 19.61
C SER A 71 -21.73 5.34 18.83
N ASN A 72 -22.66 4.51 19.33
CA ASN A 72 -23.12 3.21 18.87
C ASN A 72 -23.63 3.11 17.41
N GLU A 73 -23.62 4.22 16.63
CA GLU A 73 -24.08 4.28 15.25
C GLU A 73 -23.02 3.93 14.18
N LEU A 74 -21.75 3.79 14.59
CA LEU A 74 -20.66 3.51 13.66
C LEU A 74 -20.41 2.00 13.58
N HIS A 75 -20.91 1.37 12.52
CA HIS A 75 -20.82 -0.08 12.36
C HIS A 75 -19.57 -0.50 11.59
N ASN A 76 -18.96 -1.63 11.97
CA ASN A 76 -17.95 -2.30 11.18
C ASN A 76 -18.64 -3.28 10.21
N ILE A 77 -18.92 -2.82 8.99
CA ILE A 77 -19.52 -3.65 7.95
C ILE A 77 -18.46 -4.57 7.31
N LEU A 78 -17.21 -4.10 7.25
CA LEU A 78 -16.11 -4.85 6.66
C LEU A 78 -15.81 -6.15 7.44
N ASP A 79 -15.81 -6.07 8.77
CA ASP A 79 -15.65 -7.19 9.70
C ASP A 79 -14.50 -8.13 9.29
N GLU A 80 -13.31 -7.57 9.14
CA GLU A 80 -12.05 -8.24 8.75
C GLU A 80 -12.07 -8.98 7.39
N ARG A 81 -13.09 -8.78 6.57
CA ARG A 81 -13.17 -9.36 5.22
C ARG A 81 -12.31 -8.57 4.24
N PHE A 82 -10.99 -8.63 4.43
CA PHE A 82 -10.01 -7.84 3.67
C PHE A 82 -9.75 -8.34 2.24
N ASN A 83 -10.35 -9.42 1.81
CA ASN A 83 -10.06 -10.04 0.52
C ASN A 83 -11.33 -10.06 -0.36
N PRO A 84 -11.76 -8.90 -0.88
CA PRO A 84 -12.89 -8.86 -1.81
C PRO A 84 -12.52 -9.58 -3.13
N ASP A 85 -13.54 -10.03 -3.84
CA ASP A 85 -13.44 -10.83 -5.07
C ASP A 85 -13.28 -9.99 -6.35
N ARG A 86 -13.48 -8.68 -6.26
CA ARG A 86 -13.40 -7.76 -7.41
C ARG A 86 -12.87 -6.37 -7.04
N PRO A 87 -12.31 -5.65 -8.01
CA PRO A 87 -11.96 -4.23 -7.83
C PRO A 87 -13.17 -3.39 -7.44
N ASN A 88 -12.94 -2.34 -6.68
CA ASN A 88 -13.97 -1.38 -6.23
C ASN A 88 -15.11 -1.99 -5.40
N ALA A 89 -14.92 -3.17 -4.79
CA ALA A 89 -15.86 -3.70 -3.81
C ALA A 89 -15.64 -3.09 -2.42
N VAL A 90 -14.38 -2.93 -2.02
CA VAL A 90 -14.00 -2.34 -0.73
C VAL A 90 -12.81 -1.40 -0.90
N TRP A 91 -12.97 -0.16 -0.46
CA TRP A 91 -11.88 0.79 -0.30
C TRP A 91 -11.59 1.01 1.18
N CYS A 92 -10.31 1.11 1.54
CA CYS A 92 -9.87 1.57 2.86
C CYS A 92 -9.25 2.95 2.75
N SER A 93 -9.56 3.83 3.69
CA SER A 93 -9.00 5.17 3.79
C SER A 93 -8.38 5.41 5.16
N ASP A 94 -7.23 6.08 5.17
CA ASP A 94 -6.55 6.46 6.41
C ASP A 94 -5.64 7.66 6.18
N ILE A 95 -5.27 8.36 7.28
CA ILE A 95 -4.38 9.51 7.29
C ILE A 95 -3.13 9.15 8.05
N THR A 96 -1.97 9.35 7.42
CA THR A 96 -0.69 9.27 8.12
C THR A 96 0.06 10.58 8.03
N TYR A 97 1.02 10.80 8.92
CA TYR A 97 1.85 12.00 8.91
C TYR A 97 3.28 11.68 8.47
N ILE A 98 3.93 12.66 7.84
CA ILE A 98 5.33 12.64 7.42
C ILE A 98 6.00 13.86 8.05
N TRP A 99 7.13 13.64 8.71
CA TRP A 99 7.92 14.73 9.29
C TRP A 99 8.78 15.40 8.23
N THR A 100 8.76 16.74 8.22
CA THR A 100 9.69 17.58 7.46
C THR A 100 10.36 18.57 8.39
N THR A 101 11.45 19.21 7.96
CA THR A 101 12.09 20.24 8.80
C THR A 101 11.23 21.49 9.01
N GLU A 102 10.17 21.67 8.18
CA GLU A 102 9.16 22.72 8.33
C GLU A 102 7.96 22.31 9.18
N GLY A 103 7.91 21.07 9.68
CA GLY A 103 6.79 20.52 10.45
C GLY A 103 6.14 19.30 9.77
N PHE A 104 5.03 18.84 10.34
CA PHE A 104 4.30 17.69 9.79
C PHE A 104 3.53 18.05 8.52
N VAL A 105 3.52 17.10 7.59
CA VAL A 105 2.57 17.06 6.48
C VAL A 105 1.78 15.77 6.58
N TYR A 106 0.54 15.78 6.08
CA TYR A 106 -0.44 14.71 6.27
C TYR A 106 -0.78 14.08 4.93
N LEU A 107 -0.64 12.77 4.86
CA LEU A 107 -0.97 11.98 3.69
C LEU A 107 -2.29 11.24 3.94
N THR A 108 -3.33 11.61 3.21
CA THR A 108 -4.56 10.83 3.11
C THR A 108 -4.43 9.87 1.93
N SER A 109 -4.72 8.60 2.14
CA SER A 109 -4.64 7.57 1.10
C SER A 109 -5.93 6.78 1.02
N ILE A 110 -6.29 6.32 -0.18
CA ILE A 110 -7.37 5.35 -0.41
C ILE A 110 -6.77 4.14 -1.14
N MET A 111 -6.95 2.97 -0.55
CA MET A 111 -6.53 1.67 -1.07
C MET A 111 -7.74 0.87 -1.53
N ASP A 112 -7.68 0.30 -2.72
CA ASP A 112 -8.58 -0.77 -3.13
C ASP A 112 -8.09 -2.10 -2.52
N LEU A 113 -8.93 -2.72 -1.69
CA LEU A 113 -8.53 -3.95 -1.00
C LEU A 113 -8.39 -5.15 -1.92
N PHE A 114 -9.02 -5.15 -3.09
CA PHE A 114 -8.87 -6.23 -4.06
C PHE A 114 -7.43 -6.40 -4.54
N SER A 115 -6.79 -5.30 -4.91
CA SER A 115 -5.43 -5.31 -5.48
C SER A 115 -4.36 -4.74 -4.55
N ARG A 116 -4.73 -4.20 -3.39
CA ARG A 116 -3.86 -3.39 -2.52
C ARG A 116 -3.35 -2.11 -3.20
N LYS A 117 -3.92 -1.72 -4.33
CA LYS A 117 -3.54 -0.53 -5.10
C LYS A 117 -3.95 0.73 -4.37
N ILE A 118 -3.06 1.70 -4.30
CA ILE A 118 -3.41 3.06 -3.86
C ILE A 118 -4.05 3.78 -5.04
N ILE A 119 -5.36 3.93 -4.98
CA ILE A 119 -6.16 4.49 -6.08
C ILE A 119 -6.23 6.02 -6.05
N ALA A 120 -6.08 6.60 -4.86
CA ALA A 120 -6.00 8.04 -4.70
C ALA A 120 -5.23 8.41 -3.44
N TRP A 121 -4.61 9.59 -3.47
CA TRP A 121 -3.94 10.16 -2.31
C TRP A 121 -3.89 11.69 -2.41
N THR A 122 -3.78 12.33 -1.26
CA THR A 122 -3.60 13.79 -1.12
C THR A 122 -2.61 14.06 -0.01
N LEU A 123 -1.59 14.87 -0.30
CA LEU A 123 -0.68 15.40 0.72
C LEU A 123 -1.11 16.82 1.07
N SER A 124 -1.16 17.15 2.36
CA SER A 124 -1.56 18.46 2.86
C SER A 124 -0.70 18.92 4.02
N LYS A 125 -0.64 20.24 4.25
CA LYS A 125 -0.02 20.84 5.44
C LYS A 125 -0.93 20.78 6.68
N THR A 126 -2.22 20.53 6.48
CA THR A 126 -3.24 20.45 7.54
C THR A 126 -3.98 19.13 7.48
N MET A 127 -4.54 18.71 8.60
CA MET A 127 -5.34 17.47 8.72
C MET A 127 -6.85 17.81 8.73
N GLU A 128 -7.31 18.52 7.68
CA GLU A 128 -8.70 18.95 7.55
C GLU A 128 -9.56 17.93 6.81
N VAL A 129 -10.87 18.03 7.00
CA VAL A 129 -11.88 17.18 6.32
C VAL A 129 -11.79 17.35 4.81
N SER A 130 -11.49 18.56 4.32
CA SER A 130 -11.31 18.86 2.89
C SER A 130 -10.30 17.94 2.20
N CYS A 131 -9.19 17.58 2.88
CA CYS A 131 -8.18 16.70 2.33
C CYS A 131 -8.70 15.28 2.09
N VAL A 132 -9.54 14.78 2.99
CA VAL A 132 -10.20 13.47 2.84
C VAL A 132 -11.20 13.52 1.69
N ILE A 133 -12.01 14.58 1.60
CA ILE A 133 -12.99 14.78 0.53
C ILE A 133 -12.30 14.87 -0.84
N ASP A 134 -11.20 15.63 -0.95
CA ASP A 134 -10.42 15.72 -2.17
C ASP A 134 -9.89 14.35 -2.61
N THR A 135 -9.45 13.53 -1.64
CA THR A 135 -8.97 12.19 -1.92
C THR A 135 -10.09 11.27 -2.41
N ILE A 136 -11.28 11.36 -1.81
CA ILE A 136 -12.50 10.65 -2.27
C ILE A 136 -12.86 11.06 -3.69
N ASN A 137 -12.86 12.37 -3.98
CA ASN A 137 -13.20 12.88 -5.31
C ASN A 137 -12.18 12.42 -6.37
N LYS A 138 -10.88 12.40 -6.05
CA LYS A 138 -9.84 11.83 -6.91
C LYS A 138 -10.07 10.34 -7.17
N ALA A 139 -10.43 9.57 -6.14
CA ALA A 139 -10.73 8.14 -6.29
C ALA A 139 -11.94 7.93 -7.22
N LYS A 140 -13.02 8.70 -7.02
CA LYS A 140 -14.21 8.66 -7.88
C LYS A 140 -13.92 9.03 -9.33
N ALA A 141 -13.02 9.99 -9.57
CA ALA A 141 -12.64 10.39 -10.92
C ALA A 141 -11.80 9.33 -11.64
N ARG A 142 -11.03 8.53 -10.89
CA ARG A 142 -10.15 7.48 -11.43
C ARG A 142 -10.82 6.12 -11.59
N ARG A 143 -11.95 5.89 -10.91
CA ARG A 143 -12.59 4.58 -10.83
C ARG A 143 -14.05 4.62 -11.27
N LYS A 144 -14.44 3.67 -12.11
CA LYS A 144 -15.85 3.39 -12.34
C LYS A 144 -16.37 2.64 -11.12
N ILE A 145 -17.32 3.25 -10.40
CA ILE A 145 -17.87 2.69 -9.18
C ILE A 145 -19.11 1.91 -9.55
N ASP A 146 -19.04 0.59 -9.44
CA ASP A 146 -20.17 -0.29 -9.49
C ASP A 146 -20.63 -0.56 -8.06
N LEU A 147 -21.87 -0.22 -7.76
CA LEU A 147 -22.43 -0.44 -6.42
C LEU A 147 -22.77 -1.93 -6.20
N PRO A 148 -22.67 -2.43 -4.96
CA PRO A 148 -22.30 -1.75 -3.72
C PRO A 148 -20.78 -1.62 -3.54
N LEU A 149 -20.33 -0.45 -3.06
CA LEU A 149 -18.96 -0.17 -2.66
C LEU A 149 -18.92 0.14 -1.17
N ILE A 150 -18.11 -0.59 -0.41
CA ILE A 150 -17.83 -0.29 0.99
C ILE A 150 -16.63 0.63 1.05
N ILE A 151 -16.71 1.72 1.83
CA ILE A 151 -15.55 2.50 2.23
C ILE A 151 -15.33 2.38 3.72
N HIS A 152 -14.16 1.84 4.09
CA HIS A 152 -13.77 1.58 5.47
C HIS A 152 -12.71 2.58 5.93
N SER A 153 -12.85 3.06 7.17
CA SER A 153 -11.89 3.98 7.79
C SER A 153 -11.86 3.78 9.30
N ASP A 154 -10.93 4.46 9.97
CA ASP A 154 -11.00 4.65 11.41
C ASP A 154 -12.16 5.58 11.79
N ARG A 155 -12.30 5.85 13.12
CA ARG A 155 -13.30 6.77 13.66
C ARG A 155 -12.77 8.19 13.83
N GLY A 156 -11.73 8.57 13.10
CA GLY A 156 -11.22 9.93 13.12
C GLY A 156 -12.28 10.95 12.77
N ARG A 157 -12.22 12.14 13.39
CA ARG A 157 -13.22 13.20 13.23
C ARG A 157 -13.49 13.57 11.77
N GLN A 158 -12.50 13.39 10.90
CA GLN A 158 -12.62 13.65 9.47
C GLN A 158 -13.61 12.71 8.80
N TYR A 159 -13.60 11.43 9.19
CA TYR A 159 -14.42 10.37 8.61
C TYR A 159 -15.84 10.30 9.16
N VAL A 160 -16.11 10.96 10.30
CA VAL A 160 -17.46 11.03 10.89
C VAL A 160 -18.17 12.36 10.61
N SER A 161 -17.51 13.28 9.90
CA SER A 161 -18.05 14.60 9.56
C SER A 161 -19.26 14.53 8.61
N SER A 162 -20.11 15.55 8.66
CA SER A 162 -21.26 15.67 7.75
C SER A 162 -20.83 15.80 6.28
N GLU A 163 -19.72 16.48 6.04
CA GLU A 163 -19.13 16.68 4.73
C GLU A 163 -18.64 15.35 4.13
N TYR A 164 -17.98 14.52 4.93
CA TYR A 164 -17.55 13.20 4.51
C TYR A 164 -18.73 12.30 4.17
N ARG A 165 -19.78 12.29 5.02
CA ARG A 165 -21.01 11.53 4.76
C ARG A 165 -21.69 11.95 3.46
N LYS A 166 -21.73 13.26 3.16
CA LYS A 166 -22.24 13.79 1.88
C LYS A 166 -21.38 13.32 0.69
N ALA A 167 -20.05 13.42 0.84
CA ALA A 167 -19.13 12.99 -0.21
C ALA A 167 -19.22 11.48 -0.51
N THR A 168 -19.61 10.66 0.46
CA THR A 168 -19.70 9.20 0.36
C THR A 168 -21.14 8.67 0.32
N ALA A 169 -22.14 9.51 0.06
CA ALA A 169 -23.57 9.17 0.18
C ALA A 169 -24.03 7.97 -0.66
N LYS A 170 -23.29 7.61 -1.73
CA LYS A 170 -23.56 6.43 -2.58
C LYS A 170 -22.72 5.20 -2.19
N MET A 171 -22.00 5.25 -1.09
CA MET A 171 -21.14 4.19 -0.58
C MET A 171 -21.66 3.66 0.76
N GLN A 172 -21.32 2.43 1.08
CA GLN A 172 -21.60 1.87 2.41
C GLN A 172 -20.44 2.23 3.34
N LEU A 173 -20.73 3.05 4.36
CA LEU A 173 -19.73 3.46 5.34
C LEU A 173 -19.46 2.32 6.33
N SER A 174 -18.20 2.00 6.51
CA SER A 174 -17.73 1.02 7.49
C SER A 174 -16.64 1.64 8.36
N TYR A 175 -16.68 1.38 9.66
CA TYR A 175 -15.76 1.98 10.63
C TYR A 175 -15.09 0.91 11.49
N SER A 176 -13.79 1.06 11.74
CA SER A 176 -13.07 0.20 12.67
C SER A 176 -13.73 0.14 14.04
N LYS A 177 -13.68 -1.01 14.69
CA LYS A 177 -14.10 -1.14 16.10
C LYS A 177 -13.20 -0.28 16.99
N LYS A 178 -13.77 0.23 18.10
CA LYS A 178 -13.02 1.03 19.07
C LYS A 178 -11.88 0.22 19.65
N ALA A 179 -10.67 0.80 19.70
CA ALA A 179 -9.46 0.16 20.22
C ALA A 179 -9.08 -1.18 19.54
N PHE A 180 -9.49 -1.38 18.29
CA PHE A 180 -9.17 -2.60 17.53
C PHE A 180 -8.37 -2.26 16.26
N PRO A 181 -7.03 -2.13 16.35
CA PRO A 181 -6.18 -1.67 15.25
C PRO A 181 -6.17 -2.63 14.05
N TRP A 182 -6.53 -3.89 14.24
CA TRP A 182 -6.55 -4.89 13.16
C TRP A 182 -7.58 -4.58 12.07
N ASP A 183 -8.64 -3.84 12.40
CA ASP A 183 -9.73 -3.52 11.45
C ASP A 183 -9.26 -2.65 10.26
N ASN A 184 -8.16 -1.88 10.39
CA ASN A 184 -7.61 -1.05 9.33
C ASN A 184 -6.20 -1.49 8.88
N ALA A 185 -5.82 -2.73 9.24
CA ALA A 185 -4.45 -3.25 9.09
C ALA A 185 -3.86 -3.16 7.68
N CYS A 186 -4.69 -3.26 6.63
CA CYS A 186 -4.21 -3.24 5.25
C CYS A 186 -3.60 -1.88 4.87
N ILE A 187 -4.29 -0.78 5.16
CA ILE A 187 -3.79 0.56 4.81
C ILE A 187 -2.73 1.03 5.80
N GLU A 188 -2.82 0.64 7.07
CA GLU A 188 -1.76 0.89 8.06
C GLU A 188 -0.45 0.18 7.66
N SER A 189 -0.54 -1.05 7.16
CA SER A 189 0.60 -1.78 6.60
C SER A 189 1.22 -1.03 5.42
N PHE A 190 0.39 -0.48 4.51
CA PHE A 190 0.89 0.36 3.41
C PHE A 190 1.63 1.60 3.93
N HIS A 191 1.08 2.33 4.90
CA HIS A 191 1.73 3.51 5.48
C HIS A 191 3.06 3.13 6.15
N SER A 192 3.11 2.01 6.84
CA SER A 192 4.34 1.47 7.42
C SER A 192 5.38 1.14 6.34
N LEU A 193 4.95 0.54 5.22
CA LEU A 193 5.82 0.25 4.07
C LEU A 193 6.36 1.52 3.44
N LEU A 194 5.51 2.51 3.14
CA LEU A 194 5.91 3.81 2.61
C LEU A 194 6.99 4.46 3.48
N LYS A 195 6.76 4.52 4.79
CA LYS A 195 7.72 5.11 5.73
C LYS A 195 9.03 4.34 5.75
N ARG A 196 8.97 3.02 5.90
CA ARG A 196 10.13 2.15 6.02
C ARG A 196 10.94 2.04 4.73
N GLU A 197 10.26 1.83 3.62
CA GLU A 197 10.91 1.56 2.33
C GLU A 197 11.39 2.82 1.63
N TRP A 198 10.86 4.00 2.01
CA TRP A 198 11.14 5.24 1.29
C TRP A 198 11.38 6.46 2.16
N ILE A 199 10.36 6.92 2.88
CA ILE A 199 10.35 8.22 3.58
C ILE A 199 11.48 8.33 4.60
N ASN A 200 11.68 7.32 5.45
CA ASN A 200 12.67 7.35 6.54
C ASN A 200 14.14 7.32 6.07
N ARG A 201 14.39 7.24 4.76
CA ARG A 201 15.73 7.32 4.16
C ARG A 201 16.20 8.75 3.95
N PHE A 202 15.29 9.71 4.04
CA PHE A 202 15.53 11.10 3.69
C PHE A 202 15.31 12.01 4.89
N LYS A 203 16.18 13.02 5.02
CA LYS A 203 15.90 14.20 5.83
C LYS A 203 15.08 15.16 4.96
N ILE A 204 13.77 15.09 5.08
CA ILE A 204 12.84 15.84 4.23
C ILE A 204 12.80 17.28 4.69
N ARG A 205 13.06 18.23 3.80
CA ARG A 205 13.12 19.66 4.09
C ARG A 205 11.75 20.31 4.16
N ASP A 206 10.95 20.12 3.11
CA ASP A 206 9.75 20.90 2.86
C ASP A 206 8.61 20.03 2.27
N PHE A 207 7.45 20.66 2.10
CA PHE A 207 6.28 20.04 1.50
C PHE A 207 6.54 19.51 0.09
N LYS A 208 7.28 20.26 -0.76
CA LYS A 208 7.54 19.87 -2.14
C LYS A 208 8.37 18.60 -2.22
N GLN A 209 9.40 18.48 -1.40
CA GLN A 209 10.20 17.26 -1.33
C GLN A 209 9.39 16.08 -0.81
N ALA A 210 8.56 16.28 0.24
CA ALA A 210 7.65 15.24 0.72
C ALA A 210 6.69 14.77 -0.37
N TYR A 211 6.09 15.70 -1.13
CA TYR A 211 5.19 15.40 -2.24
C TYR A 211 5.87 14.55 -3.32
N ASN A 212 7.06 14.94 -3.74
CA ASN A 212 7.81 14.20 -4.77
C ASN A 212 8.16 12.77 -4.31
N LEU A 213 8.56 12.60 -3.06
CA LEU A 213 8.88 11.28 -2.49
C LEU A 213 7.63 10.39 -2.40
N VAL A 214 6.49 10.95 -1.98
CA VAL A 214 5.22 10.22 -1.93
C VAL A 214 4.75 9.83 -3.33
N PHE A 215 4.82 10.77 -4.30
CA PHE A 215 4.49 10.51 -5.68
C PHE A 215 5.36 9.40 -6.28
N GLU A 216 6.68 9.50 -6.13
CA GLU A 216 7.63 8.51 -6.63
C GLU A 216 7.36 7.12 -6.02
N TYR A 217 7.11 7.06 -4.71
CA TYR A 217 6.81 5.79 -4.07
C TYR A 217 5.49 5.19 -4.54
N ILE A 218 4.42 5.95 -4.54
CA ILE A 218 3.07 5.41 -4.85
C ILE A 218 2.92 5.11 -6.34
N GLU A 219 3.19 6.11 -7.20
CA GLU A 219 2.85 6.02 -8.62
C GLU A 219 3.94 5.29 -9.43
N ALA A 220 5.22 5.52 -9.13
CA ALA A 220 6.31 4.94 -9.92
C ALA A 220 6.86 3.63 -9.35
N PHE A 221 6.61 3.29 -8.09
CA PHE A 221 7.15 2.09 -7.48
C PHE A 221 6.07 1.17 -6.90
N TYR A 222 5.28 1.60 -5.90
CA TYR A 222 4.36 0.72 -5.17
C TYR A 222 3.28 0.11 -6.08
N ASN A 223 2.58 0.93 -6.86
CA ASN A 223 1.50 0.46 -7.72
C ASN A 223 2.00 -0.29 -8.96
N THR A 224 3.22 0.02 -9.45
CA THR A 224 3.69 -0.40 -10.79
C THR A 224 4.77 -1.47 -10.79
N LYS A 225 5.66 -1.46 -9.80
CA LYS A 225 6.85 -2.31 -9.77
C LYS A 225 6.94 -3.20 -8.53
N ARG A 226 6.45 -2.68 -7.39
CA ARG A 226 6.59 -3.39 -6.13
C ARG A 226 5.75 -4.66 -6.14
N ILE A 227 6.41 -5.81 -6.07
CA ILE A 227 5.71 -7.09 -5.96
C ILE A 227 5.06 -7.25 -4.58
N HIS A 228 3.85 -7.77 -4.59
CA HIS A 228 3.03 -7.96 -3.41
C HIS A 228 2.68 -9.44 -3.23
N SER A 229 2.95 -10.03 -2.05
CA SER A 229 2.69 -11.46 -1.82
C SER A 229 1.21 -11.82 -1.97
N TYR A 230 0.31 -10.96 -1.52
CA TYR A 230 -1.13 -11.13 -1.69
C TYR A 230 -1.55 -11.18 -3.17
N CYS A 231 -0.89 -10.41 -4.03
CA CYS A 231 -1.14 -10.38 -5.48
C CYS A 231 -0.35 -11.46 -6.25
N GLY A 232 0.05 -12.55 -5.61
CA GLY A 232 0.84 -13.58 -6.27
C GLY A 232 2.25 -13.13 -6.69
N TYR A 233 2.83 -12.18 -5.96
CA TYR A 233 4.13 -11.57 -6.26
C TYR A 233 4.19 -10.84 -7.61
N ILE A 234 3.10 -10.19 -7.99
CA ILE A 234 3.06 -9.17 -9.05
C ILE A 234 2.71 -7.82 -8.45
N SER A 235 2.81 -6.75 -9.26
CA SER A 235 2.43 -5.42 -8.79
C SER A 235 0.91 -5.28 -8.66
N PRO A 236 0.40 -4.34 -7.85
CA PRO A 236 -1.03 -4.02 -7.78
C PRO A 236 -1.65 -3.72 -9.15
N ASN A 237 -0.94 -3.00 -10.03
CA ASN A 237 -1.42 -2.70 -11.39
C ASN A 237 -1.53 -3.97 -12.24
N ASP A 238 -0.50 -4.82 -12.21
CA ASP A 238 -0.50 -6.06 -12.99
C ASP A 238 -1.58 -7.03 -12.51
N PHE A 239 -1.87 -7.03 -11.19
CA PHE A 239 -2.91 -7.84 -10.61
C PHE A 239 -4.31 -7.42 -11.10
N GLU A 240 -4.59 -6.11 -11.18
CA GLU A 240 -5.83 -5.62 -11.77
C GLU A 240 -5.93 -5.93 -13.28
N LEU A 241 -4.84 -5.73 -14.02
CA LEU A 241 -4.79 -6.08 -15.45
C LEU A 241 -5.03 -7.57 -15.70
N LEU A 242 -4.48 -8.44 -14.85
CA LEU A 242 -4.72 -9.88 -14.94
C LEU A 242 -6.20 -10.21 -14.72
N TYR A 243 -6.82 -9.62 -13.69
CA TYR A 243 -8.25 -9.79 -13.43
C TYR A 243 -9.12 -9.33 -14.61
N GLU A 244 -8.80 -8.19 -15.22
CA GLU A 244 -9.54 -7.70 -16.39
C GLU A 244 -9.43 -8.66 -17.60
N LYS A 245 -8.24 -9.20 -17.86
CA LYS A 245 -8.02 -10.15 -18.95
C LYS A 245 -8.78 -11.45 -18.75
N VAL A 246 -8.79 -11.97 -17.51
CA VAL A 246 -9.55 -13.19 -17.17
C VAL A 246 -11.04 -12.95 -17.37
N ASN A 247 -11.58 -11.83 -16.90
CA ASN A 247 -13.01 -11.51 -17.04
C ASN A 247 -13.45 -11.26 -18.49
N LYS A 248 -12.53 -10.82 -19.37
CA LYS A 248 -12.77 -10.70 -20.80
C LYS A 248 -12.64 -12.03 -21.57
N GLY A 249 -12.23 -13.10 -20.89
CA GLY A 249 -11.98 -14.40 -21.53
C GLY A 249 -10.68 -14.45 -22.37
N GLU A 250 -9.83 -13.45 -22.20
CA GLU A 250 -8.53 -13.37 -22.92
C GLU A 250 -7.45 -14.29 -22.30
N LEU A 251 -7.67 -14.75 -21.06
CA LEU A 251 -6.79 -15.65 -20.32
C LEU A 251 -7.63 -16.66 -19.53
N GLN A 252 -7.22 -17.94 -19.60
CA GLN A 252 -7.70 -18.95 -18.65
C GLN A 252 -6.69 -19.04 -17.50
N LEU A 253 -7.17 -19.01 -16.26
CA LEU A 253 -6.32 -19.31 -15.10
C LEU A 253 -5.91 -20.77 -15.21
N ALA A 254 -4.62 -21.05 -15.32
CA ALA A 254 -4.10 -22.40 -15.17
C ALA A 254 -4.47 -22.90 -13.76
N GLY A 255 -5.23 -24.02 -13.70
CA GLY A 255 -5.65 -24.66 -12.47
C GLY A 255 -4.48 -25.19 -11.61
#